data_705269ebaff1ec328632d24eedb9339d
#
_entry.id   705269ebaff1ec328632d24eedb9339d
#
_cell.length_a   1.000
_cell.length_b   1.000
_cell.length_c   1.000
_cell.angle_alpha   90.00
_cell.angle_beta   90.00
_cell.angle_gamma   90.00
#
_symmetry.space_group_name_H-M   'P 1'
#
loop_
_entity.id
_entity.type
_entity.pdbx_description
1 polymer ?
#
loop_
_entity_poly.entity_id
_entity_poly.type
_entity_poly.pdbx_seq_one_letter_code
_entity_poly.pdbx_strand_id
1 'polypeptide(L)'
;MRVRSLLLVLLLASIASAQQKPPVAPVRPVTDDYYGTKITDPYRWMENTKDPQFQSWAKAQATYTEEVLKSVPGREKLLDRIKELDNAGAQIFSFQSFGGRYFYLKTMPGDNNRKLYVRDAESGKETLLVDPEKLTKNNVHSSIDYHMPSLDGKYVAYGISPGGSEESILHTMDVDTQKELPETIERVNFGLTSWLPDNKSFSYVRLNKLGPNDPLTAKYLRSKNLVHKLGADPEKDETVFGFGLSTPG
;
A
#
# COMPACT_ATOMS: atom_id res chain seq x y z
N MET A 1 39.13 -63.92 -41.90
CA MET A 1 38.84 -63.06 -40.73
C MET A 1 38.06 -61.87 -41.14
N ARG A 2 36.82 -61.75 -40.74
CA ARG A 2 35.91 -60.64 -41.08
C ARG A 2 35.80 -59.73 -39.85
N VAL A 3 36.36 -58.52 -40.00
CA VAL A 3 36.24 -57.44 -38.98
C VAL A 3 34.87 -56.78 -39.19
N ARG A 4 33.96 -56.91 -38.20
CA ARG A 4 32.68 -56.18 -38.14
C ARG A 4 32.91 -54.84 -37.43
N SER A 5 32.86 -53.75 -38.22
CA SER A 5 32.87 -52.38 -37.67
C SER A 5 31.48 -52.09 -37.06
N LEU A 6 31.46 -51.90 -35.77
CA LEU A 6 30.28 -51.46 -35.02
C LEU A 6 30.21 -49.92 -35.08
N LEU A 7 29.27 -49.38 -35.87
CA LEU A 7 28.99 -47.94 -35.90
C LEU A 7 28.08 -47.62 -34.71
N LEU A 8 28.68 -46.97 -33.74
CA LEU A 8 27.93 -46.45 -32.56
C LEU A 8 27.32 -45.07 -32.96
N VAL A 9 26.04 -45.05 -33.29
CA VAL A 9 25.30 -43.80 -33.52
C VAL A 9 24.92 -43.20 -32.16
N LEU A 10 25.66 -42.17 -31.72
CA LEU A 10 25.28 -41.35 -30.57
C LEU A 10 24.10 -40.46 -30.98
N LEU A 11 22.90 -40.82 -30.57
CA LEU A 11 21.75 -39.93 -30.63
C LEU A 11 21.90 -38.87 -29.52
N LEU A 12 22.42 -37.70 -29.84
CA LEU A 12 22.34 -36.50 -29.02
C LEU A 12 20.84 -36.04 -29.00
N ALA A 13 20.09 -36.54 -28.04
CA ALA A 13 18.78 -35.97 -27.73
C ALA A 13 19.01 -34.57 -27.15
N SER A 14 18.92 -33.57 -28.02
CA SER A 14 18.78 -32.16 -27.60
C SER A 14 17.48 -32.06 -26.81
N ILE A 15 17.58 -32.05 -25.48
CA ILE A 15 16.48 -31.66 -24.59
C ILE A 15 16.31 -30.16 -24.81
N ALA A 16 15.54 -29.82 -25.85
CA ALA A 16 15.00 -28.47 -25.94
C ALA A 16 14.12 -28.27 -24.71
N SER A 17 14.64 -27.57 -23.70
CA SER A 17 13.81 -27.07 -22.61
C SER A 17 12.71 -26.25 -23.27
N ALA A 18 11.53 -26.85 -23.40
CA ALA A 18 10.35 -26.12 -23.87
C ALA A 18 10.14 -24.96 -22.89
N GLN A 19 10.55 -23.77 -23.30
CA GLN A 19 10.36 -22.56 -22.52
C GLN A 19 8.86 -22.44 -22.29
N GLN A 20 8.45 -22.62 -21.04
CA GLN A 20 7.06 -22.57 -20.63
C GLN A 20 6.49 -21.21 -21.06
N LYS A 21 5.42 -21.21 -21.83
CA LYS A 21 4.81 -19.96 -22.27
C LYS A 21 3.96 -19.35 -21.16
N PRO A 22 3.93 -17.99 -21.07
CA PRO A 22 3.05 -17.35 -20.10
C PRO A 22 1.59 -17.71 -20.36
N PRO A 23 0.76 -17.83 -19.31
CA PRO A 23 -0.67 -18.06 -19.46
C PRO A 23 -1.34 -16.97 -20.30
N VAL A 24 -2.11 -17.36 -21.30
CA VAL A 24 -2.79 -16.42 -22.20
C VAL A 24 -4.09 -15.95 -21.56
N ALA A 25 -4.33 -14.64 -21.55
CA ALA A 25 -5.59 -14.08 -21.10
C ALA A 25 -6.69 -14.28 -22.15
N PRO A 26 -7.91 -14.75 -21.76
CA PRO A 26 -9.05 -14.78 -22.65
C PRO A 26 -9.42 -13.39 -23.16
N VAL A 27 -9.68 -13.28 -24.47
CA VAL A 27 -10.15 -12.05 -25.11
C VAL A 27 -11.68 -12.00 -25.04
N ARG A 28 -12.23 -10.97 -24.39
CA ARG A 28 -13.68 -10.72 -24.23
C ARG A 28 -13.97 -9.25 -24.51
N PRO A 29 -14.14 -8.85 -25.78
CA PRO A 29 -14.25 -7.45 -26.14
C PRO A 29 -15.55 -6.83 -25.62
N VAL A 30 -15.42 -5.65 -25.00
CA VAL A 30 -16.52 -4.75 -24.62
C VAL A 30 -16.26 -3.42 -25.31
N THR A 31 -17.28 -2.86 -25.93
CA THR A 31 -17.15 -1.59 -26.64
C THR A 31 -17.97 -0.51 -25.97
N ASP A 32 -17.32 0.59 -25.58
CA ASP A 32 -17.93 1.79 -25.05
C ASP A 32 -17.95 2.90 -26.11
N ASP A 33 -18.92 3.79 -26.01
CA ASP A 33 -19.01 4.99 -26.84
C ASP A 33 -18.62 6.22 -25.99
N TYR A 34 -17.52 6.86 -26.37
CA TYR A 34 -17.04 8.10 -25.75
C TYR A 34 -17.31 9.27 -26.71
N TYR A 35 -18.45 9.93 -26.51
CA TYR A 35 -18.84 11.10 -27.31
C TYR A 35 -18.81 10.83 -28.84
N GLY A 36 -19.35 9.68 -29.25
CA GLY A 36 -19.38 9.26 -30.66
C GLY A 36 -18.16 8.47 -31.15
N THR A 37 -17.13 8.30 -30.30
CA THR A 37 -15.97 7.47 -30.58
C THR A 37 -16.08 6.14 -29.88
N LYS A 38 -16.15 5.05 -30.65
CA LYS A 38 -16.20 3.68 -30.11
C LYS A 38 -14.81 3.17 -29.76
N ILE A 39 -14.62 2.78 -28.51
CA ILE A 39 -13.37 2.20 -27.98
C ILE A 39 -13.69 0.78 -27.49
N THR A 40 -12.91 -0.18 -28.00
CA THR A 40 -13.06 -1.60 -27.62
C THR A 40 -11.94 -2.01 -26.70
N ASP A 41 -12.34 -2.52 -25.51
CA ASP A 41 -11.45 -3.10 -24.51
C ASP A 41 -11.62 -4.62 -24.50
N PRO A 42 -10.60 -5.40 -24.90
CA PRO A 42 -10.66 -6.87 -24.90
C PRO A 42 -10.53 -7.49 -23.51
N TYR A 43 -10.15 -6.71 -22.49
CA TYR A 43 -9.80 -7.21 -21.16
C TYR A 43 -10.58 -6.56 -20.01
N ARG A 44 -11.70 -5.90 -20.27
CA ARG A 44 -12.57 -5.28 -19.27
C ARG A 44 -12.98 -6.24 -18.14
N TRP A 45 -13.11 -7.54 -18.44
CA TRP A 45 -13.43 -8.55 -17.46
C TRP A 45 -12.40 -8.66 -16.31
N MET A 46 -11.17 -8.23 -16.53
CA MET A 46 -10.10 -8.22 -15.51
C MET A 46 -10.32 -7.17 -14.39
N GLU A 47 -11.19 -6.19 -14.61
CA GLU A 47 -11.56 -5.20 -13.58
C GLU A 47 -12.32 -5.86 -12.43
N ASN A 48 -13.02 -6.96 -12.67
CA ASN A 48 -13.63 -7.74 -11.62
C ASN A 48 -12.60 -8.69 -10.97
N THR A 49 -11.87 -8.20 -9.99
CA THR A 49 -10.84 -8.97 -9.27
C THR A 49 -11.41 -10.17 -8.48
N LYS A 50 -12.74 -10.25 -8.30
CA LYS A 50 -13.44 -11.39 -7.66
C LYS A 50 -13.84 -12.47 -8.65
N ASP A 51 -13.70 -12.25 -9.96
CA ASP A 51 -13.98 -13.27 -10.97
C ASP A 51 -13.02 -14.47 -10.79
N PRO A 52 -13.52 -15.70 -10.62
CA PRO A 52 -12.67 -16.88 -10.42
C PRO A 52 -11.70 -17.13 -11.58
N GLN A 53 -12.07 -16.75 -12.81
CA GLN A 53 -11.20 -16.90 -13.97
C GLN A 53 -10.06 -15.87 -13.95
N PHE A 54 -10.33 -14.62 -13.53
CA PHE A 54 -9.28 -13.63 -13.29
C PHE A 54 -8.31 -14.12 -12.22
N GLN A 55 -8.82 -14.60 -11.07
CA GLN A 55 -7.99 -15.09 -9.98
C GLN A 55 -7.12 -16.29 -10.42
N SER A 56 -7.70 -17.22 -11.17
CA SER A 56 -6.96 -18.38 -11.70
C SER A 56 -5.87 -17.95 -12.68
N TRP A 57 -6.18 -17.04 -13.61
CA TRP A 57 -5.21 -16.51 -14.55
C TRP A 57 -4.09 -15.73 -13.86
N ALA A 58 -4.42 -14.83 -12.94
CA ALA A 58 -3.46 -14.04 -12.18
C ALA A 58 -2.51 -14.94 -11.37
N LYS A 59 -3.04 -15.97 -10.70
CA LYS A 59 -2.24 -16.97 -9.98
C LYS A 59 -1.30 -17.75 -10.92
N ALA A 60 -1.78 -18.15 -12.09
CA ALA A 60 -0.95 -18.85 -13.07
C ALA A 60 0.16 -17.94 -13.62
N GLN A 61 -0.10 -16.65 -13.85
CA GLN A 61 0.91 -15.66 -14.23
C GLN A 61 1.98 -15.50 -13.13
N ALA A 62 1.56 -15.39 -11.86
CA ALA A 62 2.48 -15.29 -10.73
C ALA A 62 3.39 -16.53 -10.65
N THR A 63 2.83 -17.72 -10.74
CA THR A 63 3.59 -18.99 -10.73
C THR A 63 4.59 -19.04 -11.89
N TYR A 64 4.15 -18.73 -13.11
CA TYR A 64 5.03 -18.67 -14.28
C TYR A 64 6.19 -17.69 -14.07
N THR A 65 5.88 -16.48 -13.60
CA THR A 65 6.88 -15.44 -13.33
C THR A 65 7.91 -15.92 -12.30
N GLU A 66 7.44 -16.54 -11.22
CA GLU A 66 8.30 -17.07 -10.16
C GLU A 66 9.26 -18.14 -10.69
N GLU A 67 8.76 -19.07 -11.52
CA GLU A 67 9.58 -20.11 -12.14
C GLU A 67 10.65 -19.53 -13.09
N VAL A 68 10.25 -18.57 -13.93
CA VAL A 68 11.19 -17.87 -14.83
C VAL A 68 12.24 -17.12 -14.04
N LEU A 69 11.85 -16.37 -13.01
CA LEU A 69 12.80 -15.62 -12.17
C LEU A 69 13.76 -16.55 -11.41
N LYS A 70 13.30 -17.70 -10.94
CA LYS A 70 14.17 -18.71 -10.30
C LYS A 70 15.23 -19.25 -11.26
N SER A 71 14.96 -19.28 -12.56
CA SER A 71 15.89 -19.75 -13.57
C SER A 71 16.97 -18.72 -13.98
N VAL A 72 16.84 -17.46 -13.55
CA VAL A 72 17.79 -16.39 -13.94
C VAL A 72 19.14 -16.58 -13.26
N PRO A 73 20.24 -16.76 -14.00
CA PRO A 73 21.57 -16.94 -13.42
C PRO A 73 21.97 -15.73 -12.56
N GLY A 74 22.51 -16.01 -11.38
CA GLY A 74 22.98 -14.96 -10.46
C GLY A 74 21.90 -14.32 -9.58
N ARG A 75 20.62 -14.65 -9.79
CA ARG A 75 19.51 -14.10 -9.00
C ARG A 75 19.70 -14.32 -7.50
N GLU A 76 20.05 -15.54 -7.07
CA GLU A 76 20.22 -15.84 -5.65
C GLU A 76 21.36 -15.00 -5.02
N LYS A 77 22.49 -14.88 -5.72
CA LYS A 77 23.61 -14.03 -5.26
C LYS A 77 23.19 -12.56 -5.10
N LEU A 78 22.36 -12.06 -6.02
CA LEU A 78 21.83 -10.70 -5.95
C LEU A 78 20.87 -10.54 -4.76
N LEU A 79 19.96 -11.50 -4.57
CA LEU A 79 19.03 -11.50 -3.42
C LEU A 79 19.77 -11.55 -2.09
N ASP A 80 20.80 -12.37 -1.97
CA ASP A 80 21.61 -12.46 -0.75
C ASP A 80 22.29 -11.12 -0.45
N ARG A 81 22.82 -10.45 -1.50
CA ARG A 81 23.44 -9.14 -1.34
C ARG A 81 22.42 -8.05 -0.96
N ILE A 82 21.22 -8.08 -1.53
CA ILE A 82 20.13 -7.16 -1.15
C ILE A 82 19.76 -7.38 0.32
N LYS A 83 19.55 -8.63 0.73
CA LYS A 83 19.24 -8.97 2.14
C LYS A 83 20.35 -8.53 3.11
N GLU A 84 21.59 -8.72 2.74
CA GLU A 84 22.74 -8.25 3.54
C GLU A 84 22.69 -6.74 3.73
N LEU A 85 22.44 -5.97 2.66
CA LEU A 85 22.36 -4.51 2.71
C LEU A 85 21.15 -4.02 3.48
N ASP A 86 19.99 -4.62 3.29
CA ASP A 86 18.75 -4.28 4.00
C ASP A 86 18.88 -4.54 5.51
N ASN A 87 19.65 -5.55 5.90
CA ASN A 87 19.89 -5.88 7.30
C ASN A 87 21.17 -5.23 7.88
N ALA A 88 21.85 -4.34 7.15
CA ALA A 88 23.08 -3.72 7.62
C ALA A 88 22.87 -2.72 8.78
N GLY A 89 21.66 -2.24 9.01
CA GLY A 89 21.35 -1.31 10.08
C GLY A 89 19.90 -0.81 10.07
N ALA A 90 19.58 0.04 11.03
CA ALA A 90 18.28 0.70 11.08
C ALA A 90 18.12 1.67 9.91
N GLN A 91 16.93 1.70 9.33
CA GLN A 91 16.56 2.65 8.27
C GLN A 91 15.47 3.59 8.77
N ILE A 92 15.61 4.88 8.47
CA ILE A 92 14.66 5.93 8.86
C ILE A 92 14.01 6.50 7.61
N PHE A 93 12.67 6.66 7.68
CA PHE A 93 11.83 7.17 6.60
C PHE A 93 10.89 8.24 7.12
N SER A 94 10.41 9.10 6.24
CA SER A 94 9.35 10.09 6.53
C SER A 94 9.63 10.93 7.79
N PHE A 95 10.85 11.45 7.89
CA PHE A 95 11.30 12.25 9.04
C PHE A 95 10.59 13.60 9.08
N GLN A 96 10.06 13.96 10.25
CA GLN A 96 9.39 15.23 10.51
C GLN A 96 9.82 15.79 11.86
N SER A 97 9.90 17.13 11.98
CA SER A 97 10.30 17.84 13.21
C SER A 97 9.22 18.83 13.63
N PHE A 98 8.63 18.63 14.80
CA PHE A 98 7.58 19.47 15.35
C PHE A 98 7.67 19.52 16.89
N GLY A 99 7.41 20.67 17.48
CA GLY A 99 7.31 20.84 18.92
C GLY A 99 8.53 20.36 19.72
N GLY A 100 9.77 20.49 19.17
CA GLY A 100 10.98 19.99 19.82
C GLY A 100 11.12 18.46 19.79
N ARG A 101 10.41 17.79 18.90
CA ARG A 101 10.41 16.33 18.72
C ARG A 101 10.65 15.95 17.27
N TYR A 102 11.22 14.77 17.06
CA TYR A 102 11.44 14.15 15.77
C TYR A 102 10.52 12.95 15.64
N PHE A 103 9.67 12.93 14.61
CA PHE A 103 8.77 11.84 14.28
C PHE A 103 9.27 11.17 13.02
N TYR A 104 9.30 9.84 12.99
CA TYR A 104 9.79 9.10 11.83
C TYR A 104 9.31 7.65 11.84
N LEU A 105 9.26 7.10 10.65
CA LEU A 105 9.12 5.65 10.48
C LEU A 105 10.51 5.02 10.51
N LYS A 106 10.64 3.89 11.20
CA LYS A 106 11.91 3.19 11.34
C LYS A 106 11.70 1.69 11.18
N THR A 107 12.64 1.03 10.48
CA THR A 107 12.82 -0.42 10.49
C THR A 107 14.14 -0.78 11.16
N MET A 108 14.15 -1.87 11.91
CA MET A 108 15.35 -2.53 12.40
C MET A 108 15.65 -3.74 11.52
N PRO A 109 16.89 -4.24 11.50
CA PRO A 109 17.21 -5.51 10.86
C PRO A 109 16.24 -6.61 11.30
N GLY A 110 15.59 -7.27 10.32
CA GLY A 110 14.58 -8.30 10.57
C GLY A 110 13.14 -7.82 10.76
N ASP A 111 12.89 -6.50 10.82
CA ASP A 111 11.51 -5.99 10.80
C ASP A 111 10.89 -6.17 9.41
N ASN A 112 9.63 -6.62 9.37
CA ASN A 112 8.85 -6.70 8.13
C ASN A 112 8.14 -5.38 7.79
N ASN A 113 7.87 -4.56 8.81
CA ASN A 113 7.10 -3.34 8.68
C ASN A 113 7.80 -2.15 9.32
N ARG A 114 7.52 -0.96 8.79
CA ARG A 114 7.94 0.31 9.40
C ARG A 114 7.12 0.57 10.65
N LYS A 115 7.78 1.00 11.73
CA LYS A 115 7.17 1.38 13.01
C LYS A 115 7.29 2.88 13.20
N LEU A 116 6.29 3.52 13.81
CA LEU A 116 6.32 4.95 14.10
C LEU A 116 7.00 5.21 15.44
N TYR A 117 8.00 6.07 15.41
CA TYR A 117 8.74 6.50 16.58
C TYR A 117 8.68 8.01 16.76
N VAL A 118 8.83 8.43 18.01
CA VAL A 118 9.15 9.81 18.38
C VAL A 118 10.46 9.85 19.13
N ARG A 119 11.28 10.88 18.88
CA ARG A 119 12.49 11.16 19.63
C ARG A 119 12.45 12.59 20.12
N ASP A 120 12.65 12.78 21.42
CA ASP A 120 12.80 14.09 22.02
C ASP A 120 14.13 14.73 21.56
N ALA A 121 14.07 15.98 21.11
CA ALA A 121 15.23 16.64 20.51
C ALA A 121 16.32 17.02 21.54
N GLU A 122 15.91 17.31 22.79
CA GLU A 122 16.82 17.72 23.86
C GLU A 122 17.46 16.51 24.55
N SER A 123 16.64 15.60 25.06
CA SER A 123 17.12 14.42 25.80
C SER A 123 17.64 13.30 24.89
N GLY A 124 17.25 13.30 23.62
CA GLY A 124 17.54 12.23 22.68
C GLY A 124 16.78 10.92 22.94
N LYS A 125 15.85 10.91 23.90
CA LYS A 125 15.06 9.72 24.25
C LYS A 125 14.15 9.34 23.08
N GLU A 126 14.29 8.11 22.60
CA GLU A 126 13.45 7.52 21.56
C GLU A 126 12.32 6.68 22.18
N THR A 127 11.12 6.80 21.64
CA THR A 127 9.92 6.06 22.08
C THR A 127 9.18 5.49 20.86
N LEU A 128 8.84 4.22 20.91
CA LEU A 128 7.97 3.57 19.93
C LEU A 128 6.52 3.98 20.20
N LEU A 129 5.88 4.60 19.22
CA LEU A 129 4.47 5.00 19.30
C LEU A 129 3.54 3.94 18.72
N VAL A 130 3.79 3.49 17.47
CA VAL A 130 2.92 2.55 16.76
C VAL A 130 3.73 1.42 16.16
N ASP A 131 3.34 0.19 16.50
CA ASP A 131 3.83 -1.04 15.90
C ASP A 131 2.69 -1.70 15.12
N PRO A 132 2.67 -1.60 13.77
CA PRO A 132 1.57 -2.13 12.97
C PRO A 132 1.47 -3.66 13.03
N GLU A 133 2.53 -4.37 13.41
CA GLU A 133 2.49 -5.83 13.56
C GLU A 133 1.56 -6.27 14.68
N LYS A 134 1.41 -5.45 15.73
CA LYS A 134 0.47 -5.69 16.82
C LYS A 134 -0.99 -5.53 16.40
N LEU A 135 -1.24 -4.92 15.25
CA LEU A 135 -2.57 -4.71 14.67
C LEU A 135 -2.94 -5.80 13.65
N THR A 136 -2.04 -6.75 13.40
CA THR A 136 -2.28 -7.90 12.51
C THR A 136 -3.46 -8.73 13.00
N LYS A 137 -4.46 -8.93 12.13
CA LYS A 137 -5.65 -9.76 12.41
C LYS A 137 -5.82 -10.80 11.30
N ASN A 138 -6.13 -12.04 11.68
CA ASN A 138 -6.39 -13.13 10.72
C ASN A 138 -5.28 -13.32 9.67
N ASN A 139 -4.01 -13.18 10.06
CA ASN A 139 -2.84 -13.19 9.18
C ASN A 139 -2.81 -12.09 8.11
N VAL A 140 -3.64 -11.05 8.25
CA VAL A 140 -3.58 -9.85 7.41
C VAL A 140 -2.73 -8.82 8.14
N HIS A 141 -1.54 -8.56 7.59
CA HIS A 141 -0.63 -7.57 8.14
C HIS A 141 -1.19 -6.16 7.95
N SER A 142 -0.89 -5.27 8.88
CA SER A 142 -1.22 -3.85 8.77
C SER A 142 0.05 -3.05 8.48
N SER A 143 -0.10 -1.91 7.81
CA SER A 143 0.99 -0.96 7.55
C SER A 143 0.60 0.46 7.96
N ILE A 144 1.61 1.27 8.26
CA ILE A 144 1.44 2.72 8.46
C ILE A 144 1.63 3.38 7.11
N ASP A 145 0.58 4.01 6.58
CA ASP A 145 0.62 4.65 5.26
C ASP A 145 1.16 6.07 5.32
N TYR A 146 0.85 6.80 6.39
CA TYR A 146 1.30 8.16 6.65
C TYR A 146 1.29 8.47 8.15
N HIS A 147 1.99 9.53 8.53
CA HIS A 147 1.88 10.17 9.84
C HIS A 147 2.07 11.68 9.71
N MET A 148 1.42 12.44 10.57
CA MET A 148 1.54 13.89 10.63
C MET A 148 1.40 14.37 12.07
N PRO A 149 2.46 14.85 12.71
CA PRO A 149 2.41 15.43 14.04
C PRO A 149 1.69 16.78 14.05
N SER A 150 1.05 17.13 15.19
CA SER A 150 0.58 18.49 15.44
C SER A 150 1.74 19.47 15.51
N LEU A 151 1.48 20.76 15.30
CA LEU A 151 2.52 21.79 15.24
C LEU A 151 3.30 21.91 16.55
N ASP A 152 2.65 21.62 17.69
CA ASP A 152 3.27 21.58 19.03
C ASP A 152 3.85 20.21 19.40
N GLY A 153 3.73 19.19 18.53
CA GLY A 153 4.24 17.85 18.74
C GLY A 153 3.55 17.03 19.81
N LYS A 154 2.39 17.47 20.33
CA LYS A 154 1.65 16.75 21.38
C LYS A 154 0.78 15.62 20.85
N TYR A 155 0.31 15.75 19.62
CA TYR A 155 -0.49 14.74 18.95
C TYR A 155 0.20 14.27 17.68
N VAL A 156 -0.09 13.05 17.27
CA VAL A 156 0.27 12.54 15.95
C VAL A 156 -0.93 11.83 15.34
N ALA A 157 -1.34 12.28 14.14
CA ALA A 157 -2.31 11.57 13.32
C ALA A 157 -1.57 10.60 12.40
N TYR A 158 -2.09 9.40 12.21
CA TYR A 158 -1.48 8.39 11.35
C TYR A 158 -2.55 7.48 10.72
N GLY A 159 -2.26 6.99 9.54
CA GLY A 159 -3.14 6.09 8.79
C GLY A 159 -2.68 4.65 8.88
N ILE A 160 -3.61 3.73 9.14
CA ILE A 160 -3.39 2.30 9.13
C ILE A 160 -4.24 1.65 8.06
N SER A 161 -3.61 0.85 7.19
CA SER A 161 -4.31 0.01 6.22
C SER A 161 -3.94 -1.47 6.37
N PRO A 162 -4.91 -2.38 6.17
CA PRO A 162 -4.67 -3.81 6.20
C PRO A 162 -4.23 -4.33 4.82
N GLY A 163 -3.33 -5.32 4.78
CA GLY A 163 -3.00 -6.11 3.61
C GLY A 163 -2.47 -5.33 2.40
N GLY A 164 -1.88 -4.15 2.60
CA GLY A 164 -1.42 -3.28 1.52
C GLY A 164 -2.54 -2.69 0.67
N SER A 165 -3.76 -2.60 1.22
CA SER A 165 -4.93 -2.06 0.52
C SER A 165 -4.86 -0.55 0.25
N GLU A 166 -4.02 0.16 1.01
CA GLU A 166 -3.96 1.64 1.05
C GLU A 166 -5.32 2.28 1.41
N GLU A 167 -6.26 1.49 1.94
CA GLU A 167 -7.53 1.99 2.45
C GLU A 167 -7.37 2.34 3.93
N SER A 168 -6.79 3.52 4.15
CA SER A 168 -6.38 3.95 5.47
C SER A 168 -7.55 4.36 6.36
N ILE A 169 -7.49 3.88 7.59
CA ILE A 169 -8.24 4.43 8.72
C ILE A 169 -7.28 5.36 9.47
N LEU A 170 -7.71 6.61 9.66
CA LEU A 170 -6.96 7.60 10.40
C LEU A 170 -7.21 7.41 11.90
N HIS A 171 -6.12 7.39 12.65
CA HIS A 171 -6.05 7.38 14.11
C HIS A 171 -5.33 8.64 14.58
N THR A 172 -5.59 9.06 15.80
CA THR A 172 -4.85 10.14 16.47
C THR A 172 -4.39 9.65 17.84
N MET A 173 -3.13 9.93 18.18
CA MET A 173 -2.52 9.55 19.46
C MET A 173 -2.01 10.78 20.19
N ASP A 174 -2.25 10.84 21.49
CA ASP A 174 -1.55 11.73 22.41
C ASP A 174 -0.13 11.15 22.66
N VAL A 175 0.89 11.91 22.29
CA VAL A 175 2.28 11.44 22.26
C VAL A 175 2.86 11.25 23.67
N ASP A 176 2.46 12.09 24.63
CA ASP A 176 2.97 12.03 25.99
C ASP A 176 2.42 10.83 26.76
N THR A 177 1.14 10.56 26.59
CA THR A 177 0.48 9.45 27.25
C THR A 177 0.52 8.14 26.44
N GLN A 178 0.87 8.20 25.15
CA GLN A 178 0.84 7.10 24.19
C GLN A 178 -0.55 6.44 24.08
N LYS A 179 -1.60 7.22 24.28
CA LYS A 179 -2.99 6.75 24.18
C LYS A 179 -3.61 7.27 22.89
N GLU A 180 -4.24 6.34 22.16
CA GLU A 180 -5.09 6.73 21.04
C GLU A 180 -6.33 7.47 21.56
N LEU A 181 -6.76 8.45 20.77
CA LEU A 181 -8.07 9.05 20.94
C LEU A 181 -9.17 8.06 20.52
N PRO A 182 -10.37 8.15 21.09
CA PRO A 182 -11.41 7.14 20.85
C PRO A 182 -11.97 7.16 19.43
N GLU A 183 -11.91 8.30 18.75
CA GLU A 183 -12.40 8.44 17.38
C GLU A 183 -11.39 7.94 16.34
N THR A 184 -11.91 7.33 15.29
CA THR A 184 -11.18 6.98 14.08
C THR A 184 -11.94 7.46 12.85
N ILE A 185 -11.22 7.78 11.78
CA ILE A 185 -11.84 8.29 10.55
C ILE A 185 -11.49 7.36 9.39
N GLU A 186 -12.51 6.73 8.83
CA GLU A 186 -12.37 5.85 7.67
C GLU A 186 -12.24 6.64 6.36
N ARG A 187 -11.65 6.00 5.34
CA ARG A 187 -11.53 6.53 3.97
C ARG A 187 -10.65 7.78 3.87
N VAL A 188 -9.60 7.86 4.69
CA VAL A 188 -8.61 8.93 4.70
C VAL A 188 -7.31 8.41 4.09
N ASN A 189 -7.36 8.03 2.81
CA ASN A 189 -6.24 7.36 2.13
C ASN A 189 -5.05 8.28 1.83
N PHE A 190 -5.29 9.60 1.78
CA PHE A 190 -4.25 10.59 1.43
C PHE A 190 -3.64 11.30 2.65
N GLY A 191 -4.07 10.96 3.86
CA GLY A 191 -3.62 11.61 5.08
C GLY A 191 -4.30 12.95 5.34
N LEU A 192 -3.68 13.74 6.23
CA LEU A 192 -4.13 15.09 6.54
C LEU A 192 -3.67 16.06 5.47
N THR A 193 -4.47 17.11 5.25
CA THR A 193 -4.03 18.28 4.49
C THR A 193 -3.14 19.17 5.37
N SER A 194 -3.57 19.45 6.60
CA SER A 194 -2.81 20.25 7.56
C SER A 194 -3.41 20.15 8.97
N TRP A 195 -2.58 20.27 10.00
CA TRP A 195 -3.01 20.67 11.33
C TRP A 195 -3.34 22.17 11.35
N LEU A 196 -4.36 22.56 12.12
CA LEU A 196 -4.71 23.95 12.34
C LEU A 196 -3.85 24.55 13.48
N PRO A 197 -3.71 25.89 13.55
CA PRO A 197 -2.87 26.54 14.56
C PRO A 197 -3.29 26.29 16.02
N ASP A 198 -4.52 25.83 16.24
CA ASP A 198 -5.03 25.46 17.58
C ASP A 198 -4.43 24.15 18.13
N ASN A 199 -3.72 23.38 17.30
CA ASN A 199 -3.17 22.05 17.60
C ASN A 199 -4.21 21.02 18.09
N LYS A 200 -5.50 21.30 17.87
CA LYS A 200 -6.63 20.46 18.28
C LYS A 200 -7.58 20.13 17.12
N SER A 201 -7.32 20.73 15.97
CA SER A 201 -8.09 20.50 14.77
C SER A 201 -7.15 20.25 13.59
N PHE A 202 -7.61 19.49 12.61
CA PHE A 202 -6.89 19.25 11.37
C PHE A 202 -7.84 19.17 10.19
N SER A 203 -7.35 19.52 9.01
CA SER A 203 -8.07 19.30 7.76
C SER A 203 -7.61 18.03 7.05
N TYR A 204 -8.54 17.36 6.39
CA TYR A 204 -8.29 16.09 5.71
C TYR A 204 -9.23 15.86 4.54
N VAL A 205 -8.82 15.02 3.59
CA VAL A 205 -9.67 14.60 2.48
C VAL A 205 -10.32 13.26 2.82
N ARG A 206 -11.66 13.23 2.81
CA ARG A 206 -12.41 11.99 2.99
C ARG A 206 -12.97 11.51 1.66
N LEU A 207 -12.61 10.30 1.27
CA LEU A 207 -13.11 9.69 0.05
C LEU A 207 -14.62 9.38 0.17
N ASN A 208 -15.29 9.31 -0.99
CA ASN A 208 -16.71 8.99 -1.03
C ASN A 208 -16.98 7.57 -0.54
N LYS A 209 -18.09 7.39 0.17
CA LYS A 209 -18.58 6.06 0.57
C LYS A 209 -19.27 5.42 -0.63
N LEU A 210 -18.81 4.24 -1.03
CA LEU A 210 -19.41 3.50 -2.15
C LEU A 210 -20.71 2.85 -1.74
N GLY A 211 -21.70 2.93 -2.62
CA GLY A 211 -22.90 2.10 -2.58
C GLY A 211 -22.65 0.69 -3.15
N PRO A 212 -23.61 -0.23 -3.01
CA PRO A 212 -23.45 -1.63 -3.42
C PRO A 212 -23.15 -1.83 -4.91
N ASN A 213 -23.57 -0.91 -5.77
CA ASN A 213 -23.46 -0.99 -7.22
C ASN A 213 -22.51 0.06 -7.81
N ASP A 214 -21.82 0.83 -6.96
CA ASP A 214 -20.89 1.85 -7.43
C ASP A 214 -19.61 1.20 -7.96
N PRO A 215 -19.06 1.68 -9.08
CA PRO A 215 -17.75 1.26 -9.52
C PRO A 215 -16.69 1.69 -8.50
N LEU A 216 -15.62 0.91 -8.33
CA LEU A 216 -14.55 1.20 -7.36
C LEU A 216 -13.92 2.58 -7.53
N THR A 217 -13.90 3.10 -8.75
CA THR A 217 -13.40 4.44 -9.07
C THR A 217 -14.27 5.56 -8.53
N ALA A 218 -15.54 5.30 -8.24
CA ALA A 218 -16.47 6.31 -7.71
C ALA A 218 -16.07 6.82 -6.31
N LYS A 219 -15.22 6.09 -5.58
CA LYS A 219 -14.68 6.56 -4.29
C LYS A 219 -13.88 7.87 -4.42
N TYR A 220 -13.27 8.13 -5.57
CA TYR A 220 -12.50 9.35 -5.84
C TYR A 220 -13.34 10.54 -6.35
N LEU A 221 -14.60 10.27 -6.69
CA LEU A 221 -15.52 11.33 -7.14
C LEU A 221 -16.12 12.04 -5.93
N ARG A 222 -16.47 13.31 -6.11
CA ARG A 222 -17.16 14.12 -5.10
C ARG A 222 -16.43 14.16 -3.75
N SER A 223 -15.09 14.08 -3.77
CA SER A 223 -14.28 14.19 -2.57
C SER A 223 -14.46 15.55 -1.89
N LYS A 224 -14.30 15.55 -0.57
CA LYS A 224 -14.46 16.71 0.29
C LYS A 224 -13.23 16.86 1.17
N ASN A 225 -12.84 18.10 1.40
CA ASN A 225 -11.93 18.45 2.48
C ASN A 225 -12.75 18.88 3.69
N LEU A 226 -12.52 18.22 4.81
CA LEU A 226 -13.24 18.43 6.05
C LEU A 226 -12.29 18.93 7.14
N VAL A 227 -12.85 19.51 8.20
CA VAL A 227 -12.11 19.88 9.41
C VAL A 227 -12.63 19.00 10.54
N HIS A 228 -11.72 18.26 11.17
CA HIS A 228 -11.97 17.48 12.37
C HIS A 228 -11.40 18.17 13.59
N LYS A 229 -12.15 18.17 14.68
CA LYS A 229 -11.71 18.61 16.00
C LYS A 229 -11.52 17.39 16.88
N LEU A 230 -10.36 17.24 17.51
CA LEU A 230 -10.05 16.10 18.39
C LEU A 230 -11.14 15.85 19.42
N GLY A 231 -11.56 14.60 19.56
CA GLY A 231 -12.63 14.17 20.46
C GLY A 231 -14.04 14.40 19.95
N ALA A 232 -14.22 14.96 18.75
CA ALA A 232 -15.53 15.15 18.15
C ALA A 232 -15.98 13.91 17.34
N ASP A 233 -17.25 13.87 16.97
CA ASP A 233 -17.81 12.84 16.09
C ASP A 233 -17.43 13.15 14.62
N PRO A 234 -16.63 12.31 13.95
CA PRO A 234 -16.19 12.57 12.57
C PRO A 234 -17.32 12.65 11.54
N GLU A 235 -18.51 12.12 11.84
CA GLU A 235 -19.66 12.21 10.94
C GLU A 235 -20.31 13.62 10.96
N LYS A 236 -19.87 14.46 11.89
CA LYS A 236 -20.32 15.86 12.03
C LYS A 236 -19.27 16.87 11.57
N ASP A 237 -18.19 16.41 10.98
CA ASP A 237 -17.11 17.27 10.52
C ASP A 237 -17.57 18.22 9.42
N GLU A 238 -17.13 19.47 9.53
CA GLU A 238 -17.50 20.53 8.59
C GLU A 238 -16.74 20.37 7.27
N THR A 239 -17.47 20.42 6.16
CA THR A 239 -16.86 20.48 4.81
C THR A 239 -16.40 21.92 4.53
N VAL A 240 -15.10 22.11 4.32
CA VAL A 240 -14.50 23.43 4.06
C VAL A 240 -14.14 23.64 2.59
N PHE A 241 -14.01 22.55 1.83
CA PHE A 241 -13.72 22.60 0.40
C PHE A 241 -14.22 21.35 -0.33
N GLY A 242 -14.55 21.46 -1.62
CA GLY A 242 -14.88 20.34 -2.48
C GLY A 242 -16.36 20.22 -2.81
N PHE A 243 -16.81 18.98 -3.08
CA PHE A 243 -18.16 18.73 -3.60
C PHE A 243 -19.26 19.20 -2.65
N GLY A 244 -20.22 19.93 -3.19
CA GLY A 244 -21.41 20.43 -2.47
C GLY A 244 -21.23 21.82 -1.84
N LEU A 245 -20.03 22.40 -1.90
CA LEU A 245 -19.86 23.83 -1.64
C LEU A 245 -20.01 24.59 -2.96
N SER A 246 -20.84 25.64 -2.93
CA SER A 246 -20.93 26.56 -4.06
C SER A 246 -19.59 27.26 -4.24
N THR A 247 -18.96 27.11 -5.39
CA THR A 247 -17.89 28.01 -5.77
C THR A 247 -18.44 29.41 -5.79
N PRO A 248 -17.79 30.40 -5.14
CA PRO A 248 -18.11 31.79 -5.41
C PRO A 248 -17.92 32.04 -6.91
N GLY A 249 -18.97 32.49 -7.61
CA GLY A 249 -18.91 32.85 -9.02
C GLY A 249 -17.99 34.03 -9.29
#